data_f13335e1f7696b4b26d09f17e1443a3e
#
_entry.id   f13335e1f7696b4b26d09f17e1443a3e
#
_cell.length_a   1.000
_cell.length_b   1.000
_cell.length_c   1.000
_cell.angle_alpha   90.00
_cell.angle_beta   90.00
_cell.angle_gamma   90.00
#
_symmetry.space_group_name_H-M   'P 1'
#
loop_
_entity.id
_entity.type
_entity.pdbx_description
1 polymer ?
#
loop_
_entity_poly.entity_id
_entity_poly.type
_entity_poly.pdbx_seq_one_letter_code
_entity_poly.pdbx_strand_id
1 'polypeptide(L)'
;ESLQKIPLNNLECLLLFDFTENKILYQKGFDSVFGYKNAKFDMDFIFSRYHPEDAPFIKNIVKELVLQLVDITIPEYSGILNISYRIKKANGSYARVMSNTIVYQTDDNDKVLNVLIRYTDISFTHESDAVEWAVDPTYMNIHCP
;
A
#
# COMPACT_ATOMS: atom_id res chain seq x y z
N GLU A 1 -11.37 14.22 4.16
CA GLU A 1 -11.33 15.66 3.88
C GLU A 1 -9.94 16.17 3.64
N SER A 2 -9.05 16.03 4.62
CA SER A 2 -7.66 16.44 4.47
C SER A 2 -6.94 15.66 3.37
N LEU A 3 -7.35 14.41 3.13
CA LEU A 3 -6.77 13.56 2.10
C LEU A 3 -6.97 14.11 0.69
N GLN A 4 -8.10 14.77 0.44
CA GLN A 4 -8.38 15.38 -0.87
C GLN A 4 -7.41 16.50 -1.19
N LYS A 5 -6.80 17.10 -0.17
CA LYS A 5 -5.86 18.22 -0.31
C LYS A 5 -4.42 17.77 -0.50
N ILE A 6 -4.11 16.49 -0.30
CA ILE A 6 -2.76 16.00 -0.52
C ILE A 6 -2.43 16.11 -2.00
N PRO A 7 -1.40 16.89 -2.37
CA PRO A 7 -1.03 17.02 -3.77
C PRO A 7 -0.40 15.72 -4.27
N LEU A 8 -0.84 15.30 -5.44
CA LEU A 8 -0.28 14.13 -6.13
C LEU A 8 0.15 14.55 -7.52
N ASN A 9 1.30 14.08 -7.94
CA ASN A 9 1.68 14.19 -9.34
C ASN A 9 1.02 13.06 -10.14
N ASN A 10 1.22 13.04 -11.45
CA ASN A 10 0.56 12.06 -12.33
C ASN A 10 1.12 10.64 -12.24
N LEU A 11 2.12 10.42 -11.38
CA LEU A 11 2.69 9.09 -11.12
C LEU A 11 2.27 8.54 -9.75
N GLU A 12 1.51 9.31 -8.98
CA GLU A 12 1.17 8.97 -7.59
C GLU A 12 -0.31 8.74 -7.40
N CYS A 13 -0.65 7.80 -6.51
CA CYS A 13 -2.01 7.60 -6.04
C CYS A 13 -2.03 7.23 -4.56
N LEU A 14 -3.20 7.37 -3.94
CA LEU A 14 -3.40 7.15 -2.50
C LEU A 14 -4.51 6.15 -2.24
N LEU A 15 -4.35 5.40 -1.16
CA LEU A 15 -5.33 4.47 -0.65
C LEU A 15 -5.38 4.56 0.87
N LEU A 16 -6.58 4.69 1.44
CA LEU A 16 -6.79 4.62 2.89
C LEU A 16 -7.46 3.29 3.20
N PHE A 17 -6.78 2.42 3.95
CA PHE A 17 -7.28 1.11 4.30
C PHE A 17 -7.61 1.01 5.79
N ASP A 18 -8.82 0.56 6.10
CA ASP A 18 -9.32 0.38 7.47
C ASP A 18 -9.22 -1.09 7.87
N PHE A 19 -8.46 -1.35 8.95
CA PHE A 19 -8.29 -2.71 9.49
C PHE A 19 -9.49 -3.22 10.24
N THR A 20 -10.29 -2.33 10.85
CA THR A 20 -11.42 -2.75 11.67
C THR A 20 -12.55 -3.32 10.82
N GLU A 21 -12.77 -2.73 9.65
CA GLU A 21 -13.82 -3.17 8.73
C GLU A 21 -13.29 -3.86 7.49
N ASN A 22 -11.96 -3.98 7.37
CA ASN A 22 -11.29 -4.62 6.24
C ASN A 22 -11.75 -4.05 4.90
N LYS A 23 -11.73 -2.73 4.78
CA LYS A 23 -12.18 -2.07 3.56
C LYS A 23 -11.37 -0.83 3.23
N ILE A 24 -11.46 -0.42 1.97
CA ILE A 24 -10.87 0.82 1.47
C ILE A 24 -11.86 1.95 1.74
N LEU A 25 -11.43 2.95 2.53
CA LEU A 25 -12.25 4.10 2.87
C LEU A 25 -12.12 5.22 1.84
N TYR A 26 -10.98 5.31 1.16
CA TYR A 26 -10.71 6.40 0.23
C TYR A 26 -9.64 5.96 -0.77
N GLN A 27 -9.77 6.43 -1.99
CA GLN A 27 -8.73 6.29 -3.01
C GLN A 27 -8.70 7.53 -3.90
N LYS A 28 -7.53 7.83 -4.44
CA LYS A 28 -7.33 8.96 -5.34
C LYS A 28 -6.19 8.65 -6.30
N GLY A 29 -6.41 8.84 -7.59
CA GLY A 29 -5.36 8.76 -8.59
C GLY A 29 -5.19 7.41 -9.28
N PHE A 30 -5.89 6.36 -8.88
CA PHE A 30 -5.74 5.04 -9.49
C PHE A 30 -6.14 5.02 -10.98
N ASP A 31 -7.12 5.81 -11.36
CA ASP A 31 -7.50 5.94 -12.77
C ASP A 31 -6.41 6.62 -13.59
N SER A 32 -5.82 7.68 -13.05
CA SER A 32 -4.75 8.42 -13.74
C SER A 32 -3.47 7.62 -13.89
N VAL A 33 -3.08 6.88 -12.83
CA VAL A 33 -1.80 6.16 -12.81
C VAL A 33 -1.90 4.81 -13.50
N PHE A 34 -2.95 4.04 -13.20
CA PHE A 34 -3.06 2.66 -13.68
C PHE A 34 -4.16 2.44 -14.71
N GLY A 35 -4.99 3.45 -14.98
CA GLY A 35 -6.04 3.39 -16.00
C GLY A 35 -7.33 2.68 -15.57
N TYR A 36 -7.50 2.39 -14.29
CA TYR A 36 -8.71 1.72 -13.80
C TYR A 36 -9.82 2.74 -13.54
N LYS A 37 -10.77 2.79 -14.47
CA LYS A 37 -11.95 3.63 -14.34
C LYS A 37 -13.15 2.75 -13.94
N ASN A 38 -13.98 3.27 -13.06
CA ASN A 38 -15.21 2.60 -12.63
C ASN A 38 -14.99 1.21 -12.02
N ALA A 39 -13.78 0.90 -11.57
CA ALA A 39 -13.49 -0.36 -10.92
C ALA A 39 -14.07 -0.36 -9.50
N LYS A 40 -14.51 -1.54 -9.07
CA LYS A 40 -14.84 -1.74 -7.67
C LYS A 40 -13.53 -1.88 -6.90
N PHE A 41 -13.17 -0.83 -6.17
CA PHE A 41 -11.93 -0.84 -5.40
C PHE A 41 -12.14 -1.50 -4.04
N ASP A 42 -11.62 -2.71 -3.93
CA ASP A 42 -11.44 -3.40 -2.65
C ASP A 42 -10.06 -4.06 -2.65
N MET A 43 -9.67 -4.64 -1.53
CA MET A 43 -8.34 -5.23 -1.42
C MET A 43 -8.17 -6.44 -2.32
N ASP A 44 -9.25 -7.20 -2.57
CA ASP A 44 -9.19 -8.33 -3.51
C ASP A 44 -8.86 -7.86 -4.92
N PHE A 45 -9.46 -6.74 -5.35
CA PHE A 45 -9.13 -6.15 -6.65
C PHE A 45 -7.66 -5.77 -6.70
N ILE A 46 -7.16 -5.05 -5.68
CA ILE A 46 -5.75 -4.63 -5.63
C ILE A 46 -4.82 -5.85 -5.69
N PHE A 47 -5.08 -6.87 -4.88
CA PHE A 47 -4.27 -8.09 -4.87
C PHE A 47 -4.29 -8.82 -6.22
N SER A 48 -5.42 -8.79 -6.93
CA SER A 48 -5.53 -9.42 -8.24
C SER A 48 -4.70 -8.73 -9.32
N ARG A 49 -4.24 -7.50 -9.05
CA ARG A 49 -3.41 -6.73 -10.00
C ARG A 49 -1.91 -6.93 -9.80
N TYR A 50 -1.49 -7.59 -8.74
CA TYR A 50 -0.07 -7.88 -8.54
C TYR A 50 0.44 -8.84 -9.61
N HIS A 51 1.70 -8.67 -10.01
CA HIS A 51 2.35 -9.64 -10.88
C HIS A 51 2.36 -11.02 -10.19
N PRO A 52 2.07 -12.11 -10.92
CA PRO A 52 1.98 -13.45 -10.30
C PRO A 52 3.23 -13.88 -9.54
N GLU A 53 4.41 -13.47 -9.98
CA GLU A 53 5.66 -13.79 -9.30
C GLU A 53 5.84 -12.99 -8.01
N ASP A 54 5.26 -11.79 -7.94
CA ASP A 54 5.40 -10.92 -6.78
C ASP A 54 4.32 -11.18 -5.73
N ALA A 55 3.15 -11.63 -6.15
CA ALA A 55 1.97 -11.76 -5.30
C ALA A 55 2.20 -12.58 -4.02
N PRO A 56 2.88 -13.74 -4.04
CA PRO A 56 3.09 -14.51 -2.82
C PRO A 56 3.90 -13.74 -1.77
N PHE A 57 4.94 -13.03 -2.20
CA PHE A 57 5.79 -12.24 -1.29
C PHE A 57 5.01 -11.09 -0.68
N ILE A 58 4.27 -10.35 -1.52
CA ILE A 58 3.50 -9.20 -1.06
C ILE A 58 2.43 -9.64 -0.07
N LYS A 59 1.70 -10.71 -0.38
CA LYS A 59 0.65 -11.23 0.50
C LYS A 59 1.20 -11.65 1.86
N ASN A 60 2.38 -12.26 1.88
CA ASN A 60 3.03 -12.65 3.14
C ASN A 60 3.44 -11.42 3.96
N ILE A 61 4.03 -10.42 3.32
CA ILE A 61 4.44 -9.19 4.00
C ILE A 61 3.22 -8.46 4.57
N VAL A 62 2.16 -8.32 3.78
CA VAL A 62 0.92 -7.66 4.22
C VAL A 62 0.27 -8.42 5.37
N LYS A 63 0.25 -9.76 5.29
CA LYS A 63 -0.28 -10.61 6.35
C LYS A 63 0.47 -10.40 7.66
N GLU A 64 1.80 -10.41 7.62
CA GLU A 64 2.63 -10.17 8.81
C GLU A 64 2.40 -8.77 9.37
N LEU A 65 2.30 -7.77 8.50
CA LEU A 65 2.01 -6.41 8.89
C LEU A 65 0.67 -6.33 9.65
N VAL A 66 -0.38 -6.88 9.09
CA VAL A 66 -1.71 -6.86 9.70
C VAL A 66 -1.72 -7.57 11.05
N LEU A 67 -1.07 -8.73 11.14
CA LEU A 67 -1.00 -9.48 12.39
C LEU A 67 -0.28 -8.70 13.50
N GLN A 68 0.78 -7.97 13.16
CA GLN A 68 1.50 -7.17 14.14
C GLN A 68 0.75 -5.91 14.55
N LEU A 69 0.06 -5.27 13.62
CA LEU A 69 -0.67 -4.03 13.90
C LEU A 69 -1.82 -4.21 14.88
N VAL A 70 -2.34 -5.42 15.03
CA VAL A 70 -3.40 -5.72 16.02
C VAL A 70 -2.90 -5.55 17.45
N ASP A 71 -1.63 -5.87 17.71
CA ASP A 71 -1.10 -5.99 19.07
C ASP A 71 -0.19 -4.85 19.50
N ILE A 72 0.23 -3.98 18.59
CA ILE A 72 1.20 -2.92 18.91
C ILE A 72 0.58 -1.54 18.80
N THR A 73 1.24 -0.56 19.44
CA THR A 73 0.88 0.84 19.32
C THR A 73 1.94 1.55 18.49
N ILE A 74 1.49 2.34 17.52
CA ILE A 74 2.39 3.10 16.64
C ILE A 74 1.85 4.51 16.54
N PRO A 75 2.67 5.54 16.74
CA PRO A 75 2.23 6.93 16.62
C PRO A 75 1.68 7.23 15.23
N GLU A 76 0.67 8.11 15.18
CA GLU A 76 0.11 8.57 13.90
C GLU A 76 1.22 9.16 13.02
N TYR A 77 1.06 8.96 11.71
CA TYR A 77 1.99 9.41 10.67
C TYR A 77 3.36 8.73 10.67
N SER A 78 3.53 7.68 11.47
CA SER A 78 4.75 6.86 11.40
C SER A 78 4.76 6.04 10.12
N GLY A 79 5.88 6.06 9.41
CA GLY A 79 6.10 5.16 8.27
C GLY A 79 6.40 3.76 8.78
N ILE A 80 5.71 2.75 8.24
CA ILE A 80 5.85 1.37 8.71
C ILE A 80 6.36 0.40 7.65
N LEU A 81 6.07 0.66 6.37
CA LEU A 81 6.47 -0.27 5.31
C LEU A 81 6.72 0.47 4.02
N ASN A 82 7.81 0.12 3.36
CA ASN A 82 8.09 0.49 1.98
C ASN A 82 8.30 -0.79 1.19
N ILE A 83 7.61 -0.94 0.07
CA ILE A 83 7.70 -2.14 -0.74
C ILE A 83 7.60 -1.79 -2.23
N SER A 84 8.49 -2.36 -3.03
CA SER A 84 8.52 -2.17 -4.48
C SER A 84 8.15 -3.47 -5.19
N TYR A 85 7.20 -3.39 -6.12
CA TYR A 85 6.69 -4.56 -6.83
C TYR A 85 6.00 -4.13 -8.13
N ARG A 86 5.45 -5.10 -8.87
CA ARG A 86 4.81 -4.85 -10.16
C ARG A 86 3.28 -4.92 -10.03
N ILE A 87 2.59 -3.93 -10.58
CA ILE A 87 1.13 -3.88 -10.67
C ILE A 87 0.70 -3.86 -12.13
N LYS A 88 -0.30 -4.66 -12.47
CA LYS A 88 -0.88 -4.69 -13.80
C LYS A 88 -1.77 -3.49 -14.02
N LYS A 89 -1.50 -2.75 -15.08
CA LYS A 89 -2.32 -1.62 -15.51
C LYS A 89 -3.54 -2.13 -16.29
N ALA A 90 -4.53 -1.25 -16.47
CA ALA A 90 -5.74 -1.59 -17.22
C ALA A 90 -5.45 -2.00 -18.66
N ASN A 91 -4.38 -1.50 -19.27
CA ASN A 91 -3.98 -1.86 -20.63
C ASN A 91 -3.24 -3.21 -20.73
N GLY A 92 -3.05 -3.91 -19.62
CA GLY A 92 -2.37 -5.20 -19.56
C GLY A 92 -0.86 -5.14 -19.31
N SER A 93 -0.23 -3.98 -19.42
CA SER A 93 1.19 -3.82 -19.08
C SER A 93 1.38 -3.73 -17.58
N TYR A 94 2.62 -3.96 -17.12
CA TYR A 94 2.97 -3.85 -15.71
C TYR A 94 3.73 -2.56 -15.45
N ALA A 95 3.38 -1.91 -14.33
CA ALA A 95 4.16 -0.81 -13.79
C ALA A 95 4.96 -1.29 -12.58
N ARG A 96 6.19 -0.81 -12.45
CA ARG A 96 6.95 -0.96 -11.20
C ARG A 96 6.51 0.15 -10.26
N VAL A 97 6.06 -0.21 -9.06
CA VAL A 97 5.60 0.77 -8.08
C VAL A 97 6.43 0.70 -6.82
N MET A 98 6.52 1.83 -6.14
CA MET A 98 6.94 1.92 -4.75
C MET A 98 5.70 2.26 -3.93
N SER A 99 5.36 1.43 -2.95
CA SER A 99 4.30 1.77 -2.02
C SER A 99 4.90 2.12 -0.66
N ASN A 100 4.43 3.24 -0.10
CA ASN A 100 4.82 3.72 1.22
C ASN A 100 3.59 3.67 2.11
N THR A 101 3.67 2.96 3.23
CA THR A 101 2.57 2.81 4.17
C THR A 101 2.88 3.55 5.45
N ILE A 102 1.97 4.42 5.86
CA ILE A 102 2.05 5.13 7.14
C ILE A 102 0.80 4.87 7.97
N VAL A 103 0.94 4.94 9.29
CA VAL A 103 -0.22 4.93 10.19
C VAL A 103 -0.94 6.26 10.04
N TYR A 104 -2.24 6.22 9.72
CA TYR A 104 -3.00 7.46 9.53
C TYR A 104 -3.81 7.85 10.76
N GLN A 105 -4.58 6.90 11.31
CA GLN A 105 -5.38 7.15 12.51
C GLN A 105 -5.23 6.01 13.51
N THR A 106 -5.30 6.37 14.79
CA THR A 106 -5.29 5.43 15.89
C THR A 106 -6.53 5.65 16.75
N ASP A 107 -6.91 4.63 17.54
CA ASP A 107 -8.02 4.75 18.49
C ASP A 107 -7.55 5.35 19.83
N ASP A 108 -8.46 5.43 20.81
CA ASP A 108 -8.19 6.01 22.12
C ASP A 108 -7.11 5.23 22.90
N ASN A 109 -6.81 4.01 22.51
CA ASN A 109 -5.78 3.16 23.13
C ASN A 109 -4.49 3.13 22.29
N ASP A 110 -4.34 4.06 21.35
CA ASP A 110 -3.20 4.17 20.42
C ASP A 110 -3.03 2.93 19.51
N LYS A 111 -4.10 2.18 19.29
CA LYS A 111 -4.10 1.07 18.33
C LYS A 111 -4.40 1.60 16.94
N VAL A 112 -3.75 1.02 15.94
CA VAL A 112 -3.90 1.44 14.55
C VAL A 112 -5.31 1.11 14.06
N LEU A 113 -6.03 2.14 13.58
CA LEU A 113 -7.33 1.98 12.94
C LEU A 113 -7.18 1.82 11.43
N ASN A 114 -6.37 2.65 10.82
CA ASN A 114 -6.19 2.64 9.37
C ASN A 114 -4.78 3.09 9.00
N VAL A 115 -4.41 2.76 7.77
CA VAL A 115 -3.13 3.14 7.18
C VAL A 115 -3.37 3.87 5.86
N LEU A 116 -2.48 4.79 5.58
CA LEU A 116 -2.45 5.51 4.31
C LEU A 116 -1.31 4.93 3.47
N ILE A 117 -1.63 4.48 2.26
CA ILE A 117 -0.67 3.90 1.34
C ILE A 117 -0.53 4.84 0.13
N ARG A 118 0.69 5.29 -0.13
CA ARG A 118 1.01 6.04 -1.34
C ARG A 118 1.71 5.10 -2.31
N TYR A 119 1.19 5.01 -3.52
CA TYR A 119 1.82 4.28 -4.62
C TYR A 119 2.45 5.28 -5.57
N THR A 120 3.69 5.03 -5.97
CA THR A 120 4.37 5.83 -6.97
C THR A 120 4.82 4.92 -8.10
N ASP A 121 4.45 5.26 -9.34
CA ASP A 121 4.94 4.54 -10.52
C ASP A 121 6.40 4.97 -10.75
N ILE A 122 7.33 4.03 -10.58
CA ILE A 122 8.76 4.26 -10.73
C ILE A 122 9.34 3.50 -11.92
N SER A 123 8.50 3.09 -12.86
CA SER A 123 8.92 2.29 -14.03
C SER A 123 10.05 2.95 -14.83
N PHE A 124 10.09 4.29 -14.82
CA PHE A 124 11.08 5.06 -15.57
C PHE A 124 12.50 4.96 -14.98
N THR A 125 12.64 4.49 -13.73
CA THR A 125 13.95 4.43 -13.05
C THR A 125 14.38 3.02 -12.68
N HIS A 126 13.48 2.05 -12.74
CA HIS A 126 13.71 0.74 -12.12
C HIS A 126 13.92 -0.33 -13.19
N GLU A 127 15.00 -1.11 -13.06
CA GLU A 127 15.35 -2.16 -14.00
C GLU A 127 15.24 -3.58 -13.43
N SER A 128 15.17 -3.72 -12.09
CA SER A 128 15.07 -5.03 -11.43
C SER A 128 13.63 -5.51 -11.36
N ASP A 129 13.43 -6.82 -11.51
CA ASP A 129 12.13 -7.46 -11.30
C ASP A 129 11.94 -7.94 -9.85
N ALA A 130 12.95 -7.80 -9.00
CA ALA A 130 12.89 -8.24 -7.62
C ALA A 130 11.92 -7.40 -6.80
N VAL A 131 11.21 -8.05 -5.87
CA VAL A 131 10.47 -7.35 -4.82
C VAL A 131 11.47 -6.86 -3.79
N GLU A 132 11.41 -5.57 -3.49
CA GLU A 132 12.28 -4.94 -2.51
C GLU A 132 11.41 -4.33 -1.41
N TRP A 133 11.84 -4.43 -0.15
CA TRP A 133 11.04 -3.92 0.95
C TRP A 133 11.90 -3.48 2.13
N ALA A 134 11.32 -2.61 2.95
CA ALA A 134 11.92 -2.14 4.19
C ALA A 134 10.83 -1.79 5.20
N VAL A 135 11.08 -2.07 6.45
CA VAL A 135 10.21 -1.69 7.56
C VAL A 135 10.99 -0.85 8.55
N ASP A 136 10.28 -0.06 9.33
CA ASP A 136 10.90 0.61 10.47
C ASP A 136 11.11 -0.42 11.59
N PRO A 137 12.36 -0.77 11.93
CA PRO A 137 12.63 -1.81 12.92
C PRO A 137 12.24 -1.42 14.34
N THR A 138 11.96 -0.13 14.57
CA THR A 138 11.49 0.37 15.87
C THR A 138 10.14 -0.25 16.23
N TYR A 139 9.26 -0.44 15.26
CA TYR A 139 7.88 -0.87 15.47
C TYR A 139 7.58 -2.25 14.94
N MET A 140 8.25 -2.68 13.87
CA MET A 140 7.89 -3.87 13.12
C MET A 140 9.01 -4.88 13.09
N ASN A 141 8.64 -6.15 13.15
CA ASN A 141 9.59 -7.27 13.05
C ASN A 141 9.05 -8.27 12.01
N ILE A 142 9.28 -7.95 10.74
CA ILE A 142 8.84 -8.80 9.63
C ILE A 142 10.03 -9.61 9.13
N HIS A 143 9.88 -10.93 9.15
CA HIS A 143 10.88 -11.83 8.62
C HIS A 143 10.68 -12.06 7.14
N CYS A 144 11.76 -12.06 6.38
CA CYS A 144 11.72 -12.37 4.96
C CYS A 144 11.17 -13.77 4.74
N PRO A 145 10.16 -13.93 3.90
CA PRO A 145 9.61 -15.25 3.60
C PRO A 145 10.57 -16.11 2.79
#